data_6d77c444804de8a7b83577a53131cc7b
#
_entry.id   6d77c444804de8a7b83577a53131cc7b
#
_cell.length_a   1.000
_cell.length_b   1.000
_cell.length_c   1.000
_cell.angle_alpha   90.00
_cell.angle_beta   90.00
_cell.angle_gamma   90.00
#
_symmetry.space_group_name_H-M   'P 1'
#
loop_
_entity.id
_entity.type
_entity.pdbx_description
1 polymer ?
#
loop_
_entity_poly.entity_id
_entity_poly.type
_entity_poly.pdbx_seq_one_letter_code
_entity_poly.pdbx_strand_id
1 'polypeptide(L)'
;MNFTARVISRAFEAGRTTSIDRGIRTTTLGLVSVALAALFIVPTSLPAAADPPLTVDQAKELVDQLRTESGAIDQQYAGVREQIKQGEAQLELKKSDVKAQNEKVAQIELQVGQVALAQFQNRNLDTAAQLFVTPDTEGFLSQISTVQKVSENQNSVLQDYQQAQANLAALEHSAETDLAALTEKKKQLKTLTAASDKKLAEANKVLAKLNADQRQKLADANKRAAARANSAAPSRDTTRAPISGSGKGARALAYAKAQLGEPYVRNAAGPSSWDCSGLTMRAWGSVGVSLPHSSGQQYNRGRPVARSDLQLGDLVFFYSDISHVGLYAGNGRVIHAPRPGKSVEYIKISYMPYAGARRPG
;
A
#
# COMPACT_ATOMS: atom_id res chain seq x y z
N MET A 1 -0.17 -13.70 29.80
CA MET A 1 0.27 -14.62 28.72
C MET A 1 -0.08 -13.96 27.41
N ASN A 2 0.90 -13.77 26.54
CA ASN A 2 0.80 -12.91 25.36
C ASN A 2 -0.23 -13.43 24.34
N PHE A 3 -1.08 -12.54 23.85
CA PHE A 3 -2.09 -12.75 22.82
C PHE A 3 -1.55 -13.50 21.58
N THR A 4 -0.33 -13.20 21.16
CA THR A 4 0.40 -13.87 20.07
C THR A 4 0.66 -15.36 20.30
N ALA A 5 0.84 -15.81 21.55
CA ALA A 5 1.10 -17.21 21.87
C ALA A 5 -0.17 -18.09 21.79
N ARG A 6 -1.35 -17.53 22.05
CA ARG A 6 -2.63 -18.27 21.99
C ARG A 6 -3.13 -18.48 20.55
N VAL A 7 -2.92 -17.49 19.67
CA VAL A 7 -3.31 -17.58 18.25
C VAL A 7 -2.45 -18.61 17.51
N ILE A 8 -1.14 -18.65 17.81
CA ILE A 8 -0.21 -19.60 17.18
C ILE A 8 -0.45 -21.05 17.66
N SER A 9 -0.89 -21.26 18.92
CA SER A 9 -1.13 -22.62 19.47
C SER A 9 -2.37 -23.28 18.87
N ARG A 10 -3.44 -22.53 18.57
CA ARG A 10 -4.66 -23.10 17.94
C ARG A 10 -4.51 -23.45 16.48
N ALA A 11 -3.67 -22.72 15.73
CA ALA A 11 -3.40 -23.02 14.33
C ALA A 11 -2.62 -24.35 14.13
N PHE A 12 -1.93 -24.86 15.16
CA PHE A 12 -1.14 -26.09 15.08
C PHE A 12 -1.92 -27.36 15.43
N GLU A 13 -3.04 -27.26 16.15
CA GLU A 13 -3.87 -28.42 16.51
C GLU A 13 -5.01 -28.73 15.53
N ALA A 14 -5.37 -27.82 14.63
CA ALA A 14 -6.43 -28.04 13.62
C ALA A 14 -5.99 -28.82 12.38
N GLY A 15 -4.76 -29.30 12.31
CA GLY A 15 -4.13 -29.94 11.14
C GLY A 15 -4.23 -31.45 11.05
N ARG A 16 -5.15 -32.15 11.75
CA ARG A 16 -5.34 -33.62 11.56
C ARG A 16 -6.81 -34.00 11.52
N THR A 17 -7.14 -34.70 10.42
CA THR A 17 -8.41 -35.38 10.03
C THR A 17 -9.46 -34.41 9.42
N THR A 18 -9.97 -34.61 8.24
CA THR A 18 -10.52 -35.73 7.48
C THR A 18 -10.78 -35.31 6.04
N SER A 19 -10.44 -36.16 5.08
CA SER A 19 -10.85 -36.12 3.68
C SER A 19 -12.37 -36.29 3.57
N ILE A 20 -13.07 -35.31 2.99
CA ILE A 20 -14.39 -35.53 2.34
C ILE A 20 -14.41 -34.72 1.03
N ASP A 21 -14.42 -35.49 -0.03
CA ASP A 21 -14.65 -35.14 -1.42
C ASP A 21 -16.06 -34.58 -1.61
N ARG A 22 -16.20 -33.33 -2.07
CA ARG A 22 -17.41 -32.82 -2.75
C ARG A 22 -17.05 -31.66 -3.67
N GLY A 23 -17.23 -31.95 -4.96
CA GLY A 23 -17.02 -31.01 -6.07
C GLY A 23 -17.79 -29.70 -5.94
N ILE A 24 -17.08 -28.64 -6.16
CA ILE A 24 -17.66 -27.31 -6.37
C ILE A 24 -17.04 -26.71 -7.63
N ARG A 25 -17.95 -26.31 -8.51
CA ARG A 25 -17.71 -25.73 -9.83
C ARG A 25 -16.79 -24.50 -9.75
N THR A 26 -15.72 -24.52 -10.51
CA THR A 26 -14.80 -23.42 -10.72
C THR A 26 -15.44 -22.35 -11.60
N THR A 27 -15.65 -21.15 -11.07
CA THR A 27 -15.79 -19.93 -11.85
C THR A 27 -14.40 -19.35 -12.09
N THR A 28 -14.00 -19.38 -13.35
CA THR A 28 -12.73 -18.87 -13.84
C THR A 28 -12.67 -17.34 -13.72
N LEU A 29 -11.83 -16.83 -12.83
CA LEU A 29 -11.34 -15.44 -12.92
C LEU A 29 -10.08 -15.45 -13.79
N GLY A 30 -10.11 -14.66 -14.87
CA GLY A 30 -9.07 -14.61 -15.88
C GLY A 30 -7.71 -14.16 -15.33
N LEU A 31 -6.77 -15.10 -15.32
CA LEU A 31 -5.35 -14.82 -15.26
C LEU A 31 -4.89 -14.37 -16.64
N VAL A 32 -4.48 -13.11 -16.78
CA VAL A 32 -3.75 -12.63 -17.94
C VAL A 32 -2.37 -13.30 -17.92
N SER A 33 -2.27 -14.39 -18.66
CA SER A 33 -1.01 -15.09 -18.92
C SER A 33 -0.22 -14.27 -19.94
N VAL A 34 0.84 -13.61 -19.51
CA VAL A 34 1.87 -13.13 -20.43
C VAL A 34 2.60 -14.35 -20.97
N ALA A 35 2.29 -14.73 -22.20
CA ALA A 35 2.96 -15.79 -22.92
C ALA A 35 4.41 -15.35 -23.21
N LEU A 36 5.38 -15.89 -22.47
CA LEU A 36 6.77 -15.90 -22.90
C LEU A 36 6.89 -16.91 -24.06
N ALA A 37 7.02 -16.43 -25.27
CA ALA A 37 7.42 -17.24 -26.42
C ALA A 37 8.86 -17.73 -26.19
N ALA A 38 8.99 -18.98 -25.74
CA ALA A 38 10.27 -19.66 -25.71
C ALA A 38 10.65 -20.08 -27.15
N LEU A 39 11.54 -19.31 -27.76
CA LEU A 39 12.19 -19.71 -29.00
C LEU A 39 13.19 -20.83 -28.67
N PHE A 40 12.87 -22.05 -29.04
CA PHE A 40 13.82 -23.17 -29.01
C PHE A 40 14.89 -22.95 -30.09
N ILE A 41 16.06 -22.47 -29.70
CA ILE A 41 17.26 -22.45 -30.52
C ILE A 41 18.03 -23.74 -30.27
N VAL A 42 18.10 -24.58 -31.27
CA VAL A 42 18.97 -25.76 -31.34
C VAL A 42 20.42 -25.31 -31.16
N PRO A 43 21.22 -25.89 -30.25
CA PRO A 43 22.59 -25.50 -30.07
C PRO A 43 23.45 -26.12 -31.22
N THR A 44 23.68 -25.37 -32.29
CA THR A 44 24.83 -25.59 -33.11
C THR A 44 26.02 -24.99 -32.40
N SER A 45 26.98 -25.82 -32.00
CA SER A 45 28.25 -25.41 -31.39
C SER A 45 29.13 -24.71 -32.41
N LEU A 46 28.85 -23.43 -32.66
CA LEU A 46 29.79 -22.51 -33.26
C LEU A 46 30.66 -21.95 -32.12
N PRO A 47 32.00 -21.73 -32.38
CA PRO A 47 32.85 -21.10 -31.38
C PRO A 47 32.21 -19.75 -31.02
N ALA A 48 32.02 -19.52 -29.72
CA ALA A 48 31.48 -18.28 -29.20
C ALA A 48 32.35 -17.12 -29.64
N ALA A 49 32.00 -16.48 -30.76
CA ALA A 49 32.54 -15.18 -31.10
C ALA A 49 32.17 -14.27 -29.92
N ALA A 50 33.16 -13.71 -29.23
CA ALA A 50 32.93 -12.73 -28.19
C ALA A 50 32.03 -11.64 -28.75
N ASP A 51 30.88 -11.38 -28.10
CA ASP A 51 30.00 -10.30 -28.52
C ASP A 51 30.80 -9.03 -28.75
N PRO A 52 30.60 -8.34 -29.86
CA PRO A 52 31.37 -7.11 -30.14
C PRO A 52 31.19 -6.13 -28.98
N PRO A 53 32.25 -5.43 -28.56
CA PRO A 53 32.17 -4.50 -27.45
C PRO A 53 31.12 -3.43 -27.74
N LEU A 54 30.21 -3.21 -26.75
CA LEU A 54 29.14 -2.22 -26.85
C LEU A 54 29.75 -0.83 -27.15
N THR A 55 29.16 -0.10 -28.09
CA THR A 55 29.47 1.33 -28.28
C THR A 55 29.00 2.12 -27.05
N VAL A 56 29.57 3.32 -26.86
CA VAL A 56 29.17 4.21 -25.73
C VAL A 56 27.68 4.51 -25.77
N ASP A 57 27.10 4.71 -26.95
CA ASP A 57 25.67 5.01 -27.10
C ASP A 57 24.79 3.80 -26.80
N GLN A 58 25.15 2.62 -27.26
CA GLN A 58 24.44 1.38 -26.92
C GLN A 58 24.52 1.07 -25.41
N ALA A 59 25.68 1.24 -24.79
CA ALA A 59 25.84 1.06 -23.36
C ALA A 59 25.01 2.08 -22.58
N LYS A 60 24.97 3.33 -23.04
CA LYS A 60 24.15 4.38 -22.43
C LYS A 60 22.66 4.03 -22.51
N GLU A 61 22.16 3.65 -23.67
CA GLU A 61 20.76 3.29 -23.88
C GLU A 61 20.35 2.11 -22.98
N LEU A 62 21.15 1.04 -22.96
CA LEU A 62 20.88 -0.12 -22.12
C LEU A 62 20.91 0.22 -20.60
N VAL A 63 21.89 1.01 -20.17
CA VAL A 63 21.95 1.47 -18.77
C VAL A 63 20.75 2.35 -18.42
N ASP A 64 20.37 3.24 -19.33
CA ASP A 64 19.21 4.12 -19.13
C ASP A 64 17.90 3.32 -19.08
N GLN A 65 17.74 2.29 -19.93
CA GLN A 65 16.62 1.36 -19.89
C GLN A 65 16.56 0.59 -18.55
N LEU A 66 17.63 -0.09 -18.17
CA LEU A 66 17.69 -0.89 -16.93
C LEU A 66 17.39 -0.05 -15.68
N ARG A 67 17.88 1.19 -15.65
CA ARG A 67 17.62 2.12 -14.56
C ARG A 67 16.17 2.63 -14.57
N THR A 68 15.56 2.79 -15.73
CA THR A 68 14.15 3.17 -15.87
C THR A 68 13.24 2.03 -15.39
N GLU A 69 13.54 0.80 -15.77
CA GLU A 69 12.84 -0.40 -15.27
C GLU A 69 12.99 -0.54 -13.75
N SER A 70 14.20 -0.33 -13.22
CA SER A 70 14.42 -0.30 -11.77
C SER A 70 13.55 0.78 -11.09
N GLY A 71 13.47 1.98 -11.67
CA GLY A 71 12.64 3.07 -11.14
C GLY A 71 11.14 2.74 -11.13
N ALA A 72 10.63 2.04 -12.14
CA ALA A 72 9.25 1.56 -12.17
C ALA A 72 8.97 0.53 -11.06
N ILE A 73 9.89 -0.42 -10.84
CA ILE A 73 9.82 -1.39 -9.74
C ILE A 73 9.85 -0.66 -8.39
N ASP A 74 10.65 0.39 -8.25
CA ASP A 74 10.75 1.20 -7.02
C ASP A 74 9.42 1.89 -6.69
N GLN A 75 8.63 2.29 -7.68
CA GLN A 75 7.30 2.85 -7.44
C GLN A 75 6.27 1.79 -7.06
N GLN A 76 6.35 0.59 -7.60
CA GLN A 76 5.54 -0.54 -7.12
C GLN A 76 5.88 -0.87 -5.66
N TYR A 77 7.17 -0.88 -5.31
CA TYR A 77 7.63 -1.03 -3.93
C TYR A 77 7.03 0.04 -3.01
N ALA A 78 7.09 1.32 -3.41
CA ALA A 78 6.51 2.42 -2.63
C ALA A 78 5.00 2.25 -2.43
N GLY A 79 4.27 1.79 -3.47
CA GLY A 79 2.85 1.49 -3.39
C GLY A 79 2.52 0.38 -2.39
N VAL A 80 3.23 -0.74 -2.44
CA VAL A 80 3.04 -1.86 -1.51
C VAL A 80 3.40 -1.45 -0.07
N ARG A 81 4.46 -0.69 0.12
CA ARG A 81 4.87 -0.17 1.44
C ARG A 81 3.79 0.70 2.08
N GLU A 82 3.18 1.59 1.30
CA GLU A 82 2.10 2.45 1.79
C GLU A 82 0.84 1.62 2.13
N GLN A 83 0.54 0.57 1.36
CA GLN A 83 -0.53 -0.37 1.68
C GLN A 83 -0.26 -1.14 2.99
N ILE A 84 0.98 -1.54 3.23
CA ILE A 84 1.38 -2.19 4.49
C ILE A 84 1.15 -1.23 5.66
N LYS A 85 1.61 0.01 5.56
CA LYS A 85 1.42 1.02 6.60
C LYS A 85 -0.05 1.24 6.95
N GLN A 86 -0.92 1.34 5.94
CA GLN A 86 -2.36 1.47 6.13
C GLN A 86 -2.98 0.21 6.75
N GLY A 87 -2.58 -0.97 6.27
CA GLY A 87 -3.04 -2.23 6.81
C GLY A 87 -2.59 -2.49 8.26
N GLU A 88 -1.36 -2.10 8.61
CA GLU A 88 -0.88 -2.17 10.00
C GLU A 88 -1.71 -1.29 10.93
N ALA A 89 -2.05 -0.06 10.50
CA ALA A 89 -2.91 0.83 11.27
C ALA A 89 -4.33 0.25 11.45
N GLN A 90 -4.90 -0.36 10.41
CA GLN A 90 -6.20 -1.03 10.48
C GLN A 90 -6.18 -2.26 11.40
N LEU A 91 -5.10 -3.05 11.34
CA LEU A 91 -4.94 -4.21 12.20
C LEU A 91 -4.86 -3.82 13.68
N GLU A 92 -4.21 -2.71 14.03
CA GLU A 92 -4.18 -2.22 15.42
C GLU A 92 -5.57 -1.79 15.92
N LEU A 93 -6.39 -1.16 15.07
CA LEU A 93 -7.79 -0.86 15.41
C LEU A 93 -8.58 -2.15 15.66
N LYS A 94 -8.48 -3.13 14.77
CA LYS A 94 -9.16 -4.43 14.94
C LYS A 94 -8.72 -5.17 16.19
N LYS A 95 -7.45 -5.13 16.55
CA LYS A 95 -6.97 -5.70 17.82
C LYS A 95 -7.60 -5.04 19.04
N SER A 96 -7.80 -3.72 18.98
CA SER A 96 -8.52 -2.99 20.01
C SER A 96 -9.99 -3.45 20.10
N ASP A 97 -10.66 -3.63 18.96
CA ASP A 97 -12.04 -4.10 18.88
C ASP A 97 -12.17 -5.54 19.42
N VAL A 98 -11.25 -6.43 19.08
CA VAL A 98 -11.18 -7.80 19.63
C VAL A 98 -11.04 -7.76 21.15
N LYS A 99 -10.18 -6.88 21.68
CA LYS A 99 -10.00 -6.73 23.13
C LYS A 99 -11.30 -6.28 23.81
N ALA A 100 -11.94 -5.24 23.28
CA ALA A 100 -13.20 -4.72 23.81
C ALA A 100 -14.32 -5.77 23.76
N GLN A 101 -14.39 -6.53 22.66
CA GLN A 101 -15.38 -7.60 22.51
C GLN A 101 -15.10 -8.77 23.47
N ASN A 102 -13.83 -9.12 23.72
CA ASN A 102 -13.46 -10.12 24.75
C ASN A 102 -13.90 -9.69 26.14
N GLU A 103 -13.71 -8.42 26.51
CA GLU A 103 -14.16 -7.87 27.78
C GLU A 103 -15.68 -7.97 27.90
N LYS A 104 -16.42 -7.65 26.82
CA LYS A 104 -17.87 -7.79 26.76
C LYS A 104 -18.33 -9.24 26.96
N VAL A 105 -17.70 -10.19 26.26
CA VAL A 105 -17.99 -11.63 26.42
C VAL A 105 -17.78 -12.06 27.87
N ALA A 106 -16.66 -11.67 28.49
CA ALA A 106 -16.37 -12.00 29.88
C ALA A 106 -17.41 -11.45 30.88
N GLN A 107 -17.91 -10.23 30.63
CA GLN A 107 -18.98 -9.64 31.42
C GLN A 107 -20.30 -10.42 31.33
N ILE A 108 -20.71 -10.81 30.10
CA ILE A 108 -21.92 -11.59 29.88
C ILE A 108 -21.75 -13.00 30.45
N GLU A 109 -20.56 -13.60 30.37
CA GLU A 109 -20.23 -14.91 30.94
C GLU A 109 -20.46 -14.93 32.48
N LEU A 110 -20.07 -13.86 33.17
CA LEU A 110 -20.39 -13.70 34.59
C LEU A 110 -21.89 -13.67 34.86
N GLN A 111 -22.68 -12.98 34.01
CA GLN A 111 -24.14 -12.94 34.13
C GLN A 111 -24.76 -14.31 33.88
N VAL A 112 -24.29 -15.05 32.86
CA VAL A 112 -24.71 -16.43 32.59
C VAL A 112 -24.41 -17.32 33.80
N GLY A 113 -23.24 -17.18 34.42
CA GLY A 113 -22.87 -17.91 35.65
C GLY A 113 -23.80 -17.63 36.81
N GLN A 114 -24.19 -16.37 37.03
CA GLN A 114 -25.16 -16.00 38.07
C GLN A 114 -26.54 -16.60 37.80
N VAL A 115 -27.01 -16.57 36.54
CA VAL A 115 -28.27 -17.20 36.15
C VAL A 115 -28.25 -18.70 36.40
N ALA A 116 -27.15 -19.39 36.00
CA ALA A 116 -26.99 -20.82 36.21
C ALA A 116 -26.96 -21.21 37.69
N LEU A 117 -26.29 -20.41 38.56
CA LEU A 117 -26.25 -20.60 40.00
C LEU A 117 -27.64 -20.43 40.65
N ALA A 118 -28.38 -19.40 40.24
CA ALA A 118 -29.73 -19.16 40.71
C ALA A 118 -30.68 -20.31 40.33
N GLN A 119 -30.58 -20.84 39.14
CA GLN A 119 -31.36 -22.01 38.70
C GLN A 119 -30.98 -23.27 39.51
N PHE A 120 -29.71 -23.49 39.79
CA PHE A 120 -29.25 -24.63 40.57
C PHE A 120 -29.77 -24.57 42.02
N GLN A 121 -29.72 -23.40 42.66
CA GLN A 121 -30.21 -23.19 44.01
C GLN A 121 -31.73 -23.36 44.12
N ASN A 122 -32.49 -22.96 43.08
CA ASN A 122 -33.95 -23.03 43.09
C ASN A 122 -34.49 -24.38 42.64
N ARG A 123 -33.67 -25.36 42.26
CA ARG A 123 -34.08 -26.70 41.80
C ARG A 123 -34.84 -27.49 42.86
N ASN A 124 -34.68 -27.19 44.16
CA ASN A 124 -35.34 -27.87 45.25
C ASN A 124 -36.68 -27.23 45.64
N LEU A 125 -37.08 -26.12 45.05
CA LEU A 125 -38.40 -25.54 45.29
C LEU A 125 -39.29 -26.02 44.16
N ASP A 126 -40.06 -27.06 44.41
CA ASP A 126 -41.10 -27.53 43.49
C ASP A 126 -42.21 -26.45 43.41
N THR A 127 -41.95 -25.45 42.55
CA THR A 127 -42.85 -24.32 42.29
C THR A 127 -44.23 -24.82 41.86
N ALA A 128 -44.30 -26.01 41.25
CA ALA A 128 -45.55 -26.64 40.89
C ALA A 128 -46.31 -27.13 42.13
N ALA A 129 -45.62 -27.63 43.17
CA ALA A 129 -46.24 -28.08 44.39
C ALA A 129 -46.78 -26.88 45.23
N GLN A 130 -46.11 -25.76 45.26
CA GLN A 130 -46.59 -24.53 45.92
C GLN A 130 -47.82 -23.94 45.20
N LEU A 131 -47.95 -24.12 43.91
CA LEU A 131 -49.05 -23.68 43.06
C LEU A 131 -50.41 -24.31 43.44
N PHE A 132 -50.39 -25.52 43.99
CA PHE A 132 -51.62 -26.23 44.36
C PHE A 132 -52.12 -25.92 45.78
N VAL A 133 -51.41 -25.13 46.56
CA VAL A 133 -51.70 -24.87 47.96
C VAL A 133 -52.19 -23.42 48.21
N THR A 134 -52.14 -22.52 47.29
CA THR A 134 -52.46 -21.10 47.48
C THR A 134 -53.92 -20.79 47.09
N PRO A 135 -54.80 -20.34 47.97
CA PRO A 135 -56.21 -19.99 47.67
C PRO A 135 -56.35 -18.64 46.91
N ASP A 136 -55.30 -17.91 46.67
CA ASP A 136 -55.30 -16.56 46.05
C ASP A 136 -55.00 -16.61 44.54
N THR A 137 -56.02 -16.42 43.70
CA THR A 137 -55.96 -16.43 42.26
C THR A 137 -55.22 -15.21 41.69
N GLU A 138 -55.24 -14.03 42.30
CA GLU A 138 -54.53 -12.83 41.86
C GLU A 138 -53.03 -12.94 42.15
N GLY A 139 -52.68 -13.45 43.32
CA GLY A 139 -51.29 -13.78 43.68
C GLY A 139 -50.68 -14.82 42.73
N PHE A 140 -51.45 -15.81 42.31
CA PHE A 140 -51.07 -16.85 41.35
C PHE A 140 -50.70 -16.27 39.96
N LEU A 141 -51.54 -15.41 39.37
CA LEU A 141 -51.26 -14.77 38.08
C LEU A 141 -50.05 -13.87 38.13
N SER A 142 -49.82 -13.18 39.24
CA SER A 142 -48.64 -12.35 39.49
C SER A 142 -47.33 -13.19 39.52
N GLN A 143 -47.39 -14.37 40.19
CA GLN A 143 -46.24 -15.29 40.26
C GLN A 143 -45.90 -15.91 38.88
N ILE A 144 -46.91 -16.33 38.10
CA ILE A 144 -46.69 -16.83 36.72
C ILE A 144 -46.03 -15.74 35.88
N SER A 145 -46.55 -14.51 35.92
CA SER A 145 -45.98 -13.37 35.18
C SER A 145 -44.50 -13.12 35.56
N THR A 146 -44.17 -13.26 36.86
CA THR A 146 -42.79 -13.12 37.36
C THR A 146 -41.89 -14.24 36.86
N VAL A 147 -42.34 -15.50 36.91
CA VAL A 147 -41.58 -16.67 36.38
C VAL A 147 -41.36 -16.54 34.88
N GLN A 148 -42.37 -16.10 34.14
CA GLN A 148 -42.24 -15.87 32.68
C GLN A 148 -41.23 -14.78 32.39
N LYS A 149 -41.27 -13.63 33.09
CA LYS A 149 -40.28 -12.55 32.99
C LYS A 149 -38.87 -13.02 33.29
N VAL A 150 -38.65 -13.83 34.30
CA VAL A 150 -37.35 -14.42 34.67
C VAL A 150 -36.86 -15.34 33.53
N SER A 151 -37.73 -16.18 32.96
CA SER A 151 -37.37 -17.07 31.84
C SER A 151 -37.04 -16.30 30.58
N GLU A 152 -37.79 -15.24 30.25
CA GLU A 152 -37.49 -14.35 29.12
C GLU A 152 -36.13 -13.66 29.29
N ASN A 153 -35.83 -13.14 30.49
CA ASN A 153 -34.54 -12.51 30.79
C ASN A 153 -33.37 -13.49 30.69
N GLN A 154 -33.54 -14.74 31.16
CA GLN A 154 -32.53 -15.80 31.06
C GLN A 154 -32.24 -16.17 29.62
N ASN A 155 -33.29 -16.31 28.78
CA ASN A 155 -33.12 -16.57 27.32
C ASN A 155 -32.42 -15.41 26.64
N SER A 156 -32.75 -14.17 27.02
CA SER A 156 -32.04 -12.99 26.43
C SER A 156 -30.56 -12.99 26.76
N VAL A 157 -30.17 -13.26 28.03
CA VAL A 157 -28.75 -13.33 28.43
C VAL A 157 -27.99 -14.41 27.68
N LEU A 158 -28.61 -15.58 27.41
CA LEU A 158 -27.99 -16.65 26.63
C LEU A 158 -27.85 -16.27 25.15
N GLN A 159 -28.85 -15.61 24.57
CA GLN A 159 -28.79 -15.10 23.21
C GLN A 159 -27.68 -14.03 23.06
N ASP A 160 -27.62 -13.10 24.02
CA ASP A 160 -26.59 -12.05 24.04
C ASP A 160 -25.19 -12.66 24.15
N TYR A 161 -25.02 -13.71 24.95
CA TYR A 161 -23.75 -14.45 25.05
C TYR A 161 -23.35 -15.09 23.74
N GLN A 162 -24.28 -15.83 23.11
CA GLN A 162 -24.04 -16.47 21.83
C GLN A 162 -23.69 -15.44 20.73
N GLN A 163 -24.43 -14.35 20.70
CA GLN A 163 -24.17 -13.27 19.74
C GLN A 163 -22.80 -12.60 20.01
N ALA A 164 -22.47 -12.35 21.27
CA ALA A 164 -21.19 -11.76 21.64
C ALA A 164 -20.01 -12.68 21.28
N GLN A 165 -20.14 -13.99 21.48
CA GLN A 165 -19.13 -14.97 21.04
C GLN A 165 -19.00 -15.04 19.51
N ALA A 166 -20.13 -15.04 18.78
CA ALA A 166 -20.10 -15.06 17.33
C ALA A 166 -19.41 -13.80 16.77
N ASN A 167 -19.70 -12.63 17.35
CA ASN A 167 -19.05 -11.37 16.99
C ASN A 167 -17.54 -11.40 17.28
N LEU A 168 -17.13 -11.96 18.41
CA LEU A 168 -15.73 -12.12 18.77
C LEU A 168 -15.00 -13.00 17.74
N ALA A 169 -15.56 -14.16 17.43
CA ALA A 169 -14.98 -15.08 16.44
C ALA A 169 -14.85 -14.43 15.04
N ALA A 170 -15.84 -13.64 14.65
CA ALA A 170 -15.80 -12.90 13.37
C ALA A 170 -14.69 -11.83 13.37
N LEU A 171 -14.51 -11.08 14.45
CA LEU A 171 -13.44 -10.09 14.58
C LEU A 171 -12.05 -10.74 14.58
N GLU A 172 -11.86 -11.84 15.31
CA GLU A 172 -10.61 -12.60 15.35
C GLU A 172 -10.26 -13.13 13.97
N HIS A 173 -11.19 -13.76 13.27
CA HIS A 173 -10.98 -14.26 11.90
C HIS A 173 -10.64 -13.12 10.92
N SER A 174 -11.30 -11.96 11.05
CA SER A 174 -10.99 -10.79 10.23
C SER A 174 -9.58 -10.25 10.50
N ALA A 175 -9.14 -10.23 11.75
CA ALA A 175 -7.79 -9.81 12.12
C ALA A 175 -6.71 -10.79 11.62
N GLU A 176 -6.97 -12.10 11.67
CA GLU A 176 -6.09 -13.13 11.12
C GLU A 176 -5.94 -12.99 9.59
N THR A 177 -7.05 -12.75 8.90
CA THR A 177 -7.04 -12.52 7.44
C THR A 177 -6.20 -11.30 7.06
N ASP A 178 -6.36 -10.19 7.78
CA ASP A 178 -5.56 -8.99 7.54
C ASP A 178 -4.07 -9.22 7.82
N LEU A 179 -3.73 -9.96 8.88
CA LEU A 179 -2.35 -10.33 9.21
C LEU A 179 -1.70 -11.19 8.12
N ALA A 180 -2.45 -12.16 7.58
CA ALA A 180 -1.99 -12.99 6.46
C ALA A 180 -1.75 -12.14 5.21
N ALA A 181 -2.67 -11.22 4.88
CA ALA A 181 -2.53 -10.31 3.76
C ALA A 181 -1.31 -9.38 3.91
N LEU A 182 -1.06 -8.86 5.12
CA LEU A 182 0.12 -8.05 5.41
C LEU A 182 1.42 -8.85 5.26
N THR A 183 1.41 -10.12 5.67
CA THR A 183 2.56 -11.01 5.54
C THR A 183 2.91 -11.24 4.06
N GLU A 184 1.91 -11.46 3.21
CA GLU A 184 2.13 -11.62 1.77
C GLU A 184 2.63 -10.31 1.12
N LYS A 185 2.10 -9.16 1.51
CA LYS A 185 2.62 -7.86 1.06
C LYS A 185 4.07 -7.63 1.48
N LYS A 186 4.47 -8.02 2.68
CA LYS A 186 5.87 -7.95 3.13
C LYS A 186 6.79 -8.86 2.31
N LYS A 187 6.31 -10.03 1.90
CA LYS A 187 7.02 -10.91 0.98
C LYS A 187 7.15 -10.28 -0.41
N GLN A 188 6.08 -9.68 -0.92
CA GLN A 188 6.10 -8.94 -2.19
C GLN A 188 7.14 -7.81 -2.16
N LEU A 189 7.28 -7.07 -1.06
CA LEU A 189 8.33 -6.05 -0.92
C LEU A 189 9.74 -6.62 -1.13
N LYS A 190 10.04 -7.78 -0.53
CA LYS A 190 11.36 -8.43 -0.70
C LYS A 190 11.61 -8.80 -2.16
N THR A 191 10.59 -9.33 -2.84
CA THR A 191 10.69 -9.68 -4.27
C THR A 191 10.94 -8.44 -5.14
N LEU A 192 10.22 -7.34 -4.91
CA LEU A 192 10.41 -6.09 -5.63
C LEU A 192 11.80 -5.50 -5.38
N THR A 193 12.28 -5.53 -4.13
CA THR A 193 13.64 -5.08 -3.79
C THR A 193 14.67 -5.87 -4.59
N ALA A 194 14.61 -7.20 -4.55
CA ALA A 194 15.55 -8.06 -5.26
C ALA A 194 15.50 -7.84 -6.79
N ALA A 195 14.31 -7.64 -7.36
CA ALA A 195 14.14 -7.36 -8.78
C ALA A 195 14.77 -6.03 -9.20
N SER A 196 14.57 -4.97 -8.42
CA SER A 196 15.16 -3.66 -8.67
C SER A 196 16.68 -3.69 -8.53
N ASP A 197 17.20 -4.34 -7.47
CA ASP A 197 18.65 -4.50 -7.25
C ASP A 197 19.31 -5.28 -8.38
N LYS A 198 18.64 -6.31 -8.91
CA LYS A 198 19.09 -7.06 -10.08
C LYS A 198 19.26 -6.15 -11.30
N LYS A 199 18.26 -5.30 -11.60
CA LYS A 199 18.34 -4.34 -12.70
C LYS A 199 19.49 -3.35 -12.55
N LEU A 200 19.71 -2.85 -11.34
CA LEU A 200 20.85 -1.96 -11.05
C LEU A 200 22.19 -2.68 -11.18
N ALA A 201 22.29 -3.92 -10.72
CA ALA A 201 23.49 -4.74 -10.87
C ALA A 201 23.80 -5.03 -12.36
N GLU A 202 22.79 -5.30 -13.18
CA GLU A 202 22.91 -5.45 -14.65
C GLU A 202 23.42 -4.15 -15.28
N ALA A 203 22.85 -3.01 -14.92
CA ALA A 203 23.31 -1.71 -15.40
C ALA A 203 24.79 -1.43 -15.01
N ASN A 204 25.18 -1.77 -13.79
CA ASN A 204 26.55 -1.61 -13.33
C ASN A 204 27.52 -2.56 -14.05
N LYS A 205 27.12 -3.80 -14.38
CA LYS A 205 27.90 -4.71 -15.20
C LYS A 205 28.15 -4.16 -16.61
N VAL A 206 27.16 -3.51 -17.22
CA VAL A 206 27.33 -2.84 -18.52
C VAL A 206 28.36 -1.72 -18.41
N LEU A 207 28.26 -0.87 -17.37
CA LEU A 207 29.22 0.21 -17.12
C LEU A 207 30.64 -0.31 -16.85
N ALA A 208 30.77 -1.43 -16.15
CA ALA A 208 32.08 -2.03 -15.84
C ALA A 208 32.81 -2.54 -17.11
N LYS A 209 32.07 -2.92 -18.16
CA LYS A 209 32.66 -3.33 -19.44
C LYS A 209 33.23 -2.16 -20.26
N LEU A 210 32.89 -0.92 -19.94
CA LEU A 210 33.42 0.26 -20.61
C LEU A 210 34.85 0.54 -20.12
N ASN A 211 35.74 0.94 -21.07
CA ASN A 211 37.06 1.43 -20.70
C ASN A 211 37.01 2.84 -20.09
N ALA A 212 38.14 3.36 -19.62
CA ALA A 212 38.21 4.66 -18.93
C ALA A 212 37.72 5.81 -19.83
N ASP A 213 38.15 5.83 -21.12
CA ASP A 213 37.78 6.86 -22.10
C ASP A 213 36.26 6.83 -22.42
N GLN A 214 35.70 5.62 -22.59
CA GLN A 214 34.25 5.44 -22.78
C GLN A 214 33.45 5.89 -21.59
N ARG A 215 33.90 5.59 -20.37
CA ARG A 215 33.26 6.05 -19.11
C ARG A 215 33.28 7.57 -19.01
N GLN A 216 34.41 8.19 -19.34
CA GLN A 216 34.52 9.65 -19.34
C GLN A 216 33.56 10.29 -20.37
N LYS A 217 33.52 9.79 -21.59
CA LYS A 217 32.58 10.27 -22.64
C LYS A 217 31.13 10.15 -22.19
N LEU A 218 30.77 9.03 -21.55
CA LEU A 218 29.42 8.82 -21.00
C LEU A 218 29.09 9.82 -19.87
N ALA A 219 30.03 10.04 -18.94
CA ALA A 219 29.88 11.01 -17.86
C ALA A 219 29.69 12.42 -18.41
N ASP A 220 30.50 12.83 -19.38
CA ASP A 220 30.39 14.15 -20.02
C ASP A 220 29.08 14.32 -20.79
N ALA A 221 28.61 13.28 -21.49
CA ALA A 221 27.32 13.28 -22.16
C ALA A 221 26.15 13.47 -21.16
N ASN A 222 26.19 12.75 -20.04
CA ASN A 222 25.19 12.89 -18.98
C ASN A 222 25.22 14.27 -18.34
N LYS A 223 26.41 14.83 -18.05
CA LYS A 223 26.58 16.17 -17.49
C LYS A 223 26.04 17.24 -18.44
N ARG A 224 26.34 17.15 -19.74
CA ARG A 224 25.81 18.07 -20.76
C ARG A 224 24.28 17.95 -20.88
N ALA A 225 23.72 16.74 -20.83
CA ALA A 225 22.28 16.53 -20.88
C ALA A 225 21.58 17.17 -19.65
N ALA A 226 22.11 16.98 -18.46
CA ALA A 226 21.59 17.60 -17.24
C ALA A 226 21.71 19.13 -17.27
N ALA A 227 22.85 19.67 -17.73
CA ALA A 227 23.03 21.12 -17.89
C ALA A 227 22.03 21.71 -18.90
N ARG A 228 21.81 21.06 -20.05
CA ARG A 228 20.80 21.48 -21.03
C ARG A 228 19.38 21.41 -20.45
N ALA A 229 19.07 20.38 -19.68
CA ALA A 229 17.80 20.26 -19.00
C ALA A 229 17.56 21.40 -18.03
N ASN A 230 18.57 21.80 -17.26
CA ASN A 230 18.49 22.85 -16.27
C ASN A 230 18.60 24.27 -16.87
N SER A 231 19.46 24.51 -17.88
CA SER A 231 19.60 25.83 -18.52
C SER A 231 18.40 26.23 -19.36
N ALA A 232 17.65 25.26 -19.87
CA ALA A 232 16.36 25.52 -20.50
C ALA A 232 15.22 25.72 -19.48
N ALA A 233 15.52 25.88 -18.17
CA ALA A 233 14.55 26.35 -17.20
C ALA A 233 13.95 27.68 -17.70
N PRO A 234 12.67 27.97 -17.44
CA PRO A 234 12.06 29.22 -17.89
C PRO A 234 12.93 30.39 -17.42
N SER A 235 13.63 31.04 -18.36
CA SER A 235 14.32 32.28 -18.08
C SER A 235 13.27 33.28 -17.60
N ARG A 236 13.72 34.25 -16.80
CA ARG A 236 12.90 35.36 -16.23
C ARG A 236 12.31 36.28 -17.29
N ASP A 237 12.08 35.80 -18.49
CA ASP A 237 11.41 36.59 -19.51
C ASP A 237 9.92 36.70 -19.21
N THR A 238 9.63 37.63 -18.35
CA THR A 238 8.37 38.00 -17.74
C THR A 238 7.65 39.00 -18.63
N THR A 239 7.28 38.65 -19.82
CA THR A 239 6.37 39.50 -20.61
C THR A 239 5.02 38.84 -20.89
N ARG A 240 4.59 37.87 -20.10
CA ARG A 240 3.18 37.49 -20.11
C ARG A 240 2.74 36.87 -18.78
N ALA A 241 1.95 37.61 -18.07
CA ALA A 241 1.29 37.38 -16.78
C ALA A 241 2.25 37.30 -15.58
N PRO A 242 2.04 38.12 -14.56
CA PRO A 242 2.70 37.95 -13.28
C PRO A 242 2.35 36.52 -12.82
N ILE A 243 3.38 35.71 -12.49
CA ILE A 243 3.19 34.51 -11.71
C ILE A 243 2.71 34.98 -10.33
N SER A 244 1.46 35.41 -10.26
CA SER A 244 0.73 35.63 -9.02
C SER A 244 0.40 34.26 -8.43
N GLY A 245 1.43 33.44 -8.25
CA GLY A 245 1.36 32.14 -7.60
C GLY A 245 1.61 32.28 -6.11
N SER A 246 0.80 33.09 -5.42
CA SER A 246 0.67 33.01 -3.95
C SER A 246 -0.01 31.67 -3.54
N GLY A 247 -0.44 30.87 -4.51
CA GLY A 247 -1.10 29.61 -4.30
C GLY A 247 -0.15 28.50 -3.78
N LYS A 248 -0.73 27.51 -3.11
CA LYS A 248 0.00 26.35 -2.57
C LYS A 248 0.88 25.66 -3.63
N GLY A 249 0.39 25.50 -4.88
CA GLY A 249 1.12 24.86 -5.97
C GLY A 249 2.43 25.56 -6.33
N ALA A 250 2.44 26.91 -6.42
CA ALA A 250 3.65 27.67 -6.70
C ALA A 250 4.69 27.55 -5.56
N ARG A 251 4.25 27.51 -4.30
CA ARG A 251 5.12 27.29 -3.14
C ARG A 251 5.66 25.86 -3.09
N ALA A 252 4.83 24.87 -3.39
CA ALA A 252 5.26 23.47 -3.51
C ALA A 252 6.32 23.32 -4.61
N LEU A 253 6.13 23.95 -5.76
CA LEU A 253 7.12 23.99 -6.83
C LEU A 253 8.42 24.69 -6.38
N ALA A 254 8.34 25.78 -5.62
CA ALA A 254 9.53 26.46 -5.09
C ALA A 254 10.34 25.54 -4.17
N TYR A 255 9.68 24.74 -3.32
CA TYR A 255 10.34 23.71 -2.53
C TYR A 255 11.08 22.70 -3.41
N ALA A 256 10.41 22.15 -4.44
CA ALA A 256 11.03 21.18 -5.35
C ALA A 256 12.22 21.77 -6.14
N LYS A 257 12.14 23.05 -6.53
CA LYS A 257 13.24 23.77 -7.20
C LYS A 257 14.48 23.89 -6.31
N ALA A 258 14.33 24.03 -5.03
CA ALA A 258 15.47 24.06 -4.09
C ALA A 258 16.24 22.72 -4.02
N GLN A 259 15.65 21.65 -4.50
CA GLN A 259 16.26 20.31 -4.50
C GLN A 259 16.95 19.93 -5.83
N LEU A 260 17.02 20.88 -6.77
CA LEU A 260 17.70 20.64 -8.06
C LEU A 260 19.14 20.18 -7.88
N GLY A 261 19.53 19.11 -8.58
CA GLY A 261 20.88 18.54 -8.51
C GLY A 261 21.05 17.49 -7.40
N GLU A 262 20.13 17.37 -6.45
CA GLU A 262 20.19 16.32 -5.44
C GLU A 262 19.89 14.92 -6.04
N PRO A 263 20.60 13.87 -5.57
CA PRO A 263 20.56 12.57 -6.21
C PRO A 263 19.22 11.85 -6.02
N TYR A 264 18.85 11.04 -7.03
CA TYR A 264 17.80 10.06 -6.87
C TYR A 264 18.29 8.90 -5.99
N VAL A 265 17.50 8.59 -4.98
CA VAL A 265 17.66 7.39 -4.14
C VAL A 265 16.28 6.75 -3.98
N ARG A 266 16.21 5.43 -4.18
CA ARG A 266 14.97 4.65 -4.01
C ARG A 266 14.33 4.95 -2.65
N ASN A 267 13.04 5.24 -2.68
CA ASN A 267 12.21 5.46 -1.50
C ASN A 267 12.70 6.58 -0.58
N ALA A 268 13.49 7.52 -1.12
CA ALA A 268 13.93 8.70 -0.40
C ALA A 268 12.93 9.85 -0.53
N ALA A 269 12.75 10.57 0.59
CA ALA A 269 11.89 11.74 0.69
C ALA A 269 12.61 12.91 1.40
N GLY A 270 13.87 13.12 1.05
CA GLY A 270 14.71 14.19 1.57
C GLY A 270 15.41 13.85 2.90
N PRO A 271 16.22 14.80 3.40
CA PRO A 271 16.43 16.15 2.87
C PRO A 271 17.44 16.26 1.73
N SER A 272 18.30 15.26 1.49
CA SER A 272 19.42 15.34 0.54
C SER A 272 19.34 14.33 -0.62
N SER A 273 18.25 13.58 -0.70
CA SER A 273 18.00 12.61 -1.78
C SER A 273 16.52 12.37 -1.95
N TRP A 274 16.11 11.98 -3.15
CA TRP A 274 14.71 11.95 -3.54
C TRP A 274 14.41 10.79 -4.48
N ASP A 275 13.22 10.16 -4.31
CA ASP A 275 12.55 9.52 -5.44
C ASP A 275 11.44 10.46 -5.99
N CYS A 276 10.81 10.08 -7.11
CA CYS A 276 9.85 10.96 -7.80
C CYS A 276 8.65 11.30 -6.92
N SER A 277 8.06 10.33 -6.24
CA SER A 277 6.90 10.50 -5.37
C SER A 277 7.26 11.10 -4.01
N GLY A 278 8.46 10.86 -3.50
CA GLY A 278 8.99 11.47 -2.29
C GLY A 278 9.22 12.98 -2.45
N LEU A 279 9.78 13.40 -3.59
CA LEU A 279 9.93 14.82 -3.93
C LEU A 279 8.58 15.53 -3.97
N THR A 280 7.60 14.98 -4.69
CA THR A 280 6.27 15.59 -4.81
C THR A 280 5.52 15.58 -3.47
N MET A 281 5.63 14.50 -2.68
CA MET A 281 5.06 14.39 -1.35
C MET A 281 5.58 15.49 -0.41
N ARG A 282 6.88 15.70 -0.38
CA ARG A 282 7.49 16.74 0.48
C ARG A 282 7.21 18.15 0.01
N ALA A 283 7.22 18.36 -1.32
CA ALA A 283 6.88 19.65 -1.88
C ALA A 283 5.46 20.08 -1.49
N TRP A 284 4.47 19.23 -1.61
CA TRP A 284 3.11 19.54 -1.19
C TRP A 284 2.94 19.50 0.34
N GLY A 285 3.68 18.63 1.03
CA GLY A 285 3.75 18.63 2.50
C GLY A 285 4.23 19.95 3.09
N SER A 286 5.16 20.65 2.42
CA SER A 286 5.68 21.97 2.85
C SER A 286 4.61 23.07 2.86
N VAL A 287 3.49 22.85 2.18
CA VAL A 287 2.34 23.78 2.12
C VAL A 287 1.08 23.21 2.78
N GLY A 288 1.24 22.19 3.62
CA GLY A 288 0.16 21.60 4.43
C GLY A 288 -0.76 20.64 3.68
N VAL A 289 -0.34 20.09 2.52
CA VAL A 289 -1.10 19.08 1.79
C VAL A 289 -0.38 17.75 1.89
N SER A 290 -1.00 16.78 2.58
CA SER A 290 -0.46 15.43 2.75
C SER A 290 -0.70 14.57 1.52
N LEU A 291 0.37 13.99 0.98
CA LEU A 291 0.33 13.04 -0.12
C LEU A 291 0.98 11.71 0.30
N PRO A 292 0.50 10.57 -0.21
CA PRO A 292 1.16 9.29 0.00
C PRO A 292 2.50 9.22 -0.74
N HIS A 293 3.43 8.39 -0.24
CA HIS A 293 4.73 8.18 -0.88
C HIS A 293 4.63 7.07 -1.97
N SER A 294 3.81 7.31 -2.97
CA SER A 294 3.62 6.44 -4.15
C SER A 294 2.95 7.24 -5.27
N SER A 295 3.52 7.22 -6.47
CA SER A 295 2.97 7.89 -7.65
C SER A 295 1.56 7.40 -7.97
N GLY A 296 1.31 6.09 -7.95
CA GLY A 296 -0.01 5.52 -8.20
C GLY A 296 -1.07 5.95 -7.18
N GLN A 297 -0.70 6.07 -5.91
CA GLN A 297 -1.62 6.56 -4.88
C GLN A 297 -1.80 8.09 -4.95
N GLN A 298 -0.77 8.85 -5.33
CA GLN A 298 -0.88 10.29 -5.59
C GLN A 298 -1.80 10.58 -6.76
N TYR A 299 -1.84 9.70 -7.78
CA TYR A 299 -2.75 9.83 -8.92
C TYR A 299 -4.24 9.84 -8.49
N ASN A 300 -4.55 9.24 -7.36
CA ASN A 300 -5.90 9.21 -6.79
C ASN A 300 -6.16 10.37 -5.79
N ARG A 301 -5.27 11.36 -5.73
CA ARG A 301 -5.41 12.53 -4.84
C ARG A 301 -5.61 13.81 -5.64
N GLY A 302 -6.45 14.68 -5.10
CA GLY A 302 -6.78 15.96 -5.74
C GLY A 302 -7.71 15.81 -6.95
N ARG A 303 -7.99 16.93 -7.61
CA ARG A 303 -8.88 16.95 -8.79
C ARG A 303 -8.09 16.69 -10.08
N PRO A 304 -8.70 16.02 -11.07
CA PRO A 304 -8.09 15.86 -12.39
C PRO A 304 -7.92 17.21 -13.08
N VAL A 305 -6.85 17.35 -13.87
CA VAL A 305 -6.51 18.56 -14.61
C VAL A 305 -6.26 18.20 -16.07
N ALA A 306 -6.91 18.90 -17.01
CA ALA A 306 -6.59 18.75 -18.41
C ALA A 306 -5.17 19.27 -18.71
N ARG A 307 -4.51 18.70 -19.72
CA ARG A 307 -3.14 19.10 -20.09
C ARG A 307 -3.02 20.57 -20.47
N SER A 308 -4.09 21.15 -21.05
CA SER A 308 -4.21 22.59 -21.38
C SER A 308 -4.28 23.48 -20.15
N ASP A 309 -4.78 22.98 -19.01
CA ASP A 309 -5.13 23.74 -17.82
C ASP A 309 -4.10 23.59 -16.70
N LEU A 310 -2.93 23.04 -17.03
CA LEU A 310 -1.83 22.84 -16.09
C LEU A 310 -1.36 24.15 -15.49
N GLN A 311 -1.27 24.17 -14.15
CA GLN A 311 -0.75 25.29 -13.36
C GLN A 311 0.48 24.86 -12.57
N LEU A 312 1.28 25.84 -12.15
CA LEU A 312 2.50 25.59 -11.36
C LEU A 312 2.20 24.72 -10.13
N GLY A 313 2.98 23.65 -9.96
CA GLY A 313 2.85 22.72 -8.86
C GLY A 313 1.86 21.57 -9.11
N ASP A 314 1.07 21.56 -10.18
CA ASP A 314 0.25 20.40 -10.52
C ASP A 314 1.12 19.15 -10.65
N LEU A 315 0.62 18.00 -10.17
CA LEU A 315 1.26 16.72 -10.35
C LEU A 315 1.00 16.22 -11.76
N VAL A 316 2.06 15.91 -12.47
CA VAL A 316 2.02 15.33 -13.82
C VAL A 316 2.54 13.91 -13.74
N PHE A 317 1.73 12.96 -14.24
CA PHE A 317 2.01 11.53 -14.17
C PHE A 317 2.35 10.98 -15.54
N PHE A 318 3.22 9.97 -15.52
CA PHE A 318 3.77 9.38 -16.73
C PHE A 318 3.69 7.86 -16.66
N TYR A 319 3.69 7.24 -17.86
CA TYR A 319 3.53 5.82 -18.12
C TYR A 319 2.13 5.28 -17.76
N SER A 320 1.69 4.24 -18.47
CA SER A 320 0.35 3.66 -18.30
C SER A 320 0.13 3.02 -16.92
N ASP A 321 1.20 2.58 -16.27
CA ASP A 321 1.22 2.03 -14.92
C ASP A 321 1.37 3.08 -13.82
N ILE A 322 1.38 4.40 -14.20
CA ILE A 322 1.56 5.52 -13.26
C ILE A 322 2.87 5.42 -12.46
N SER A 323 3.90 4.82 -13.03
CA SER A 323 5.17 4.57 -12.35
C SER A 323 6.06 5.81 -12.19
N HIS A 324 5.62 7.00 -12.63
CA HIS A 324 6.41 8.21 -12.48
C HIS A 324 5.56 9.46 -12.31
N VAL A 325 6.10 10.44 -11.55
CA VAL A 325 5.43 11.71 -11.25
C VAL A 325 6.45 12.86 -11.16
N GLY A 326 6.03 14.06 -11.54
CA GLY A 326 6.76 15.31 -11.35
C GLY A 326 5.83 16.48 -11.08
N LEU A 327 6.37 17.63 -10.67
CA LEU A 327 5.61 18.86 -10.49
C LEU A 327 5.70 19.73 -11.74
N TYR A 328 4.56 20.20 -12.24
CA TYR A 328 4.52 21.12 -13.36
C TYR A 328 5.23 22.45 -13.04
N ALA A 329 6.18 22.80 -13.88
CA ALA A 329 7.05 23.97 -13.68
C ALA A 329 6.80 25.10 -14.70
N GLY A 330 5.73 24.99 -15.52
CA GLY A 330 5.45 25.93 -16.59
C GLY A 330 6.11 25.54 -17.92
N ASN A 331 5.65 26.13 -19.00
CA ASN A 331 6.23 25.99 -20.35
C ASN A 331 6.38 24.52 -20.80
N GLY A 332 5.39 23.66 -20.47
CA GLY A 332 5.40 22.23 -20.85
C GLY A 332 6.50 21.40 -20.19
N ARG A 333 6.98 21.81 -19.00
CA ARG A 333 8.06 21.14 -18.26
C ARG A 333 7.60 20.71 -16.88
N VAL A 334 8.25 19.70 -16.36
CA VAL A 334 8.14 19.27 -14.96
C VAL A 334 9.51 19.26 -14.30
N ILE A 335 9.52 19.42 -12.98
CA ILE A 335 10.64 19.08 -12.11
C ILE A 335 10.39 17.73 -11.50
N HIS A 336 11.39 16.85 -11.53
CA HIS A 336 11.24 15.46 -11.04
C HIS A 336 12.57 14.89 -10.54
N ALA A 337 12.52 13.83 -9.74
CA ALA A 337 13.64 12.95 -9.47
C ALA A 337 13.52 11.74 -10.41
N PRO A 338 14.40 11.60 -11.44
CA PRO A 338 14.13 10.72 -12.59
C PRO A 338 14.21 9.22 -12.26
N ARG A 339 15.41 8.76 -11.85
CA ARG A 339 15.75 7.34 -11.64
C ARG A 339 17.16 7.21 -11.03
N PRO A 340 17.55 6.00 -10.58
CA PRO A 340 18.89 5.76 -10.03
C PRO A 340 20.00 6.24 -10.96
N GLY A 341 20.99 6.96 -10.39
CA GLY A 341 22.14 7.52 -11.11
C GLY A 341 21.85 8.85 -11.82
N LYS A 342 20.70 9.44 -11.60
CA LYS A 342 20.33 10.80 -12.00
C LYS A 342 20.03 11.64 -10.75
N SER A 343 19.93 12.95 -10.98
CA SER A 343 19.58 13.93 -9.95
C SER A 343 18.26 14.62 -10.29
N VAL A 344 17.67 15.31 -9.35
CA VAL A 344 16.50 16.15 -9.56
C VAL A 344 16.78 17.14 -10.67
N GLU A 345 15.95 17.13 -11.72
CA GLU A 345 16.15 17.93 -12.93
C GLU A 345 14.81 18.36 -13.56
N TYR A 346 14.89 19.30 -14.50
CA TYR A 346 13.74 19.62 -15.37
C TYR A 346 13.71 18.71 -16.59
N ILE A 347 12.48 18.32 -17.00
CA ILE A 347 12.26 17.62 -18.28
C ILE A 347 11.01 18.17 -18.97
N LYS A 348 10.99 18.11 -20.32
CA LYS A 348 9.76 18.39 -21.08
C LYS A 348 8.77 17.23 -20.91
N ILE A 349 7.49 17.56 -20.72
CA ILE A 349 6.41 16.56 -20.62
C ILE A 349 6.36 15.65 -21.86
N SER A 350 6.75 16.17 -23.04
CA SER A 350 6.75 15.41 -24.29
C SER A 350 7.82 14.31 -24.39
N TYR A 351 8.77 14.26 -23.46
CA TYR A 351 9.85 13.25 -23.46
C TYR A 351 9.49 11.96 -22.73
N MET A 352 8.36 11.94 -22.06
CA MET A 352 7.84 10.74 -21.36
C MET A 352 6.37 10.54 -21.74
N PRO A 353 5.87 9.29 -21.81
CA PRO A 353 4.46 8.99 -22.05
C PRO A 353 3.56 9.64 -20.98
N TYR A 354 2.82 10.68 -21.34
CA TYR A 354 1.91 11.39 -20.45
C TYR A 354 0.70 10.51 -20.13
N ALA A 355 0.38 10.34 -18.84
CA ALA A 355 -0.75 9.55 -18.33
C ALA A 355 -1.88 10.42 -17.77
N GLY A 356 -1.58 11.59 -17.22
CA GLY A 356 -2.59 12.47 -16.64
C GLY A 356 -2.00 13.50 -15.70
N ALA A 357 -2.85 14.35 -15.12
CA ALA A 357 -2.43 15.31 -14.10
C ALA A 357 -3.48 15.45 -12.98
N ARG A 358 -3.00 15.87 -11.80
CA ARG A 358 -3.81 16.14 -10.61
C ARG A 358 -3.39 17.45 -9.97
N ARG A 359 -4.35 18.15 -9.38
CA ARG A 359 -4.12 19.33 -8.53
C ARG A 359 -4.50 18.99 -7.10
N PRO A 360 -3.52 18.75 -6.21
CA PRO A 360 -3.76 18.53 -4.79
C PRO A 360 -4.09 19.86 -4.09
N GLY A 361 -5.19 20.00 -3.46
CA GLY A 361 -5.51 21.14 -2.59
C GLY A 361 -6.06 22.38 -3.30
#